data_09982a5d442c0b792aca4df358c195fa
#
_entry.id   09982a5d442c0b792aca4df358c195fa
#
_cell.length_a   1.000
_cell.length_b   1.000
_cell.length_c   1.000
_cell.angle_alpha   90.00
_cell.angle_beta   90.00
_cell.angle_gamma   90.00
#
_symmetry.space_group_name_H-M   'P 1'
#
loop_
_entity.id
_entity.type
_entity.pdbx_description
1 polymer ?
#
loop_
_entity_poly.entity_id
_entity_poly.type
_entity_poly.pdbx_seq_one_letter_code
_entity_poly.pdbx_strand_id
1 'polypeptide(L)'
;SDNVYAIDVEAGKVIWQKHFEYQPVTEGRGLREGDPLCPGGQTATPIIGPLNASGGRTVYALAGDGKLHFLNLADGEELETPVKFGFGNGKSYALNMWNGVIFTTTSQGCNGNPNQVWAIDIHDPQKKVMTFNPKSGGLWGRTGAAVDSTGRVWAPTGDGVYIPEQHTYGNGLIGTKVVDGQLQLQDWFEPSNWAWLKKRDLDMQVTPSIFPFKNHELMVTG
;
A
#
# COMPACT_ATOMS: atom_id res chain seq x y z
N SER A 1 5.04 -12.63 12.41
CA SER A 1 3.77 -13.36 12.65
C SER A 1 2.61 -12.62 12.01
N ASP A 2 1.72 -13.34 11.37
CA ASP A 2 0.56 -12.80 10.67
C ASP A 2 -0.66 -12.76 11.60
N ASN A 3 -0.71 -11.75 12.45
CA ASN A 3 -1.84 -11.58 13.35
C ASN A 3 -2.38 -10.14 13.27
N VAL A 4 -3.70 -10.04 13.29
CA VAL A 4 -4.43 -8.80 13.53
C VAL A 4 -5.09 -8.89 14.88
N TYR A 5 -4.98 -7.83 15.67
CA TYR A 5 -5.55 -7.73 17.00
C TYR A 5 -6.51 -6.55 17.07
N ALA A 6 -7.64 -6.73 17.71
CA ALA A 6 -8.41 -5.63 18.26
C ALA A 6 -8.11 -5.50 19.75
N ILE A 7 -7.75 -4.31 20.17
CA ILE A 7 -7.35 -4.02 21.55
C ILE A 7 -8.25 -2.92 22.10
N ASP A 8 -8.84 -3.16 23.25
CA ASP A 8 -9.48 -2.12 24.05
C ASP A 8 -8.38 -1.22 24.63
N VAL A 9 -8.34 0.01 24.18
CA VAL A 9 -7.28 0.98 24.54
C VAL A 9 -7.38 1.39 26.01
N GLU A 10 -8.60 1.47 26.57
CA GLU A 10 -8.82 1.86 27.97
C GLU A 10 -8.47 0.72 28.92
N ALA A 11 -8.95 -0.49 28.61
CA ALA A 11 -8.69 -1.67 29.44
C ALA A 11 -7.33 -2.32 29.18
N GLY A 12 -6.66 -2.02 28.05
CA GLY A 12 -5.42 -2.67 27.63
C GLY A 12 -5.59 -4.16 27.33
N LYS A 13 -6.79 -4.59 26.93
CA LYS A 13 -7.12 -6.00 26.71
C LYS A 13 -7.36 -6.29 25.23
N VAL A 14 -6.91 -7.49 24.80
CA VAL A 14 -7.26 -8.01 23.48
C VAL A 14 -8.73 -8.38 23.48
N ILE A 15 -9.51 -7.81 22.56
CA ILE A 15 -10.91 -8.13 22.32
C ILE A 15 -10.99 -9.38 21.45
N TRP A 16 -10.24 -9.38 20.34
CA TRP A 16 -10.09 -10.54 19.46
C TRP A 16 -8.73 -10.54 18.79
N GLN A 17 -8.35 -11.71 18.30
CA GLN A 17 -7.15 -11.95 17.48
C GLN A 17 -7.51 -12.79 16.29
N LYS A 18 -7.05 -12.41 15.10
CA LYS A 18 -7.08 -13.22 13.89
C LYS A 18 -5.68 -13.58 13.47
N HIS A 19 -5.41 -14.87 13.30
CA HIS A 19 -4.15 -15.38 12.75
C HIS A 19 -4.36 -15.76 11.28
N PHE A 20 -3.38 -15.42 10.44
CA PHE A 20 -3.34 -15.83 9.05
C PHE A 20 -2.11 -16.71 8.83
N GLU A 21 -2.31 -17.81 8.13
CA GLU A 21 -1.20 -18.63 7.68
C GLU A 21 -0.64 -18.07 6.37
N TYR A 22 0.68 -18.08 6.22
CA TYR A 22 1.34 -17.66 5.01
C TYR A 22 2.23 -18.77 4.46
N GLN A 23 2.43 -18.74 3.15
CA GLN A 23 3.30 -19.69 2.47
C GLN A 23 4.77 -19.26 2.61
N PRO A 24 5.72 -20.22 2.60
CA PRO A 24 7.14 -19.91 2.55
C PRO A 24 7.48 -19.02 1.35
N VAL A 25 8.54 -18.21 1.50
CA VAL A 25 9.11 -17.43 0.39
C VAL A 25 9.71 -18.37 -0.65
N THR A 26 9.32 -18.20 -1.90
CA THR A 26 9.76 -19.07 -3.02
C THR A 26 10.56 -18.34 -4.09
N GLU A 27 10.46 -17.01 -4.17
CA GLU A 27 11.07 -16.21 -5.24
C GLU A 27 11.65 -14.90 -4.72
N GLY A 28 12.67 -14.40 -5.40
CA GLY A 28 13.24 -13.09 -5.16
C GLY A 28 13.89 -12.90 -3.80
N ARG A 29 13.82 -11.67 -3.28
CA ARG A 29 14.30 -11.33 -1.93
C ARG A 29 13.42 -11.95 -0.86
N GLY A 30 13.99 -12.18 0.32
CA GLY A 30 13.32 -12.81 1.44
C GLY A 30 13.52 -14.33 1.53
N LEU A 31 14.31 -14.91 0.65
CA LEU A 31 14.72 -16.33 0.73
C LEU A 31 15.67 -16.62 1.91
N ARG A 32 16.29 -15.58 2.47
CA ARG A 32 17.14 -15.73 3.66
C ARG A 32 16.29 -15.47 4.89
N GLU A 33 16.34 -16.40 5.83
CA GLU A 33 15.77 -16.18 7.15
C GLU A 33 16.36 -14.91 7.78
N GLY A 34 15.48 -14.05 8.31
CA GLY A 34 15.89 -12.79 8.94
C GLY A 34 16.31 -11.68 7.99
N ASP A 35 15.95 -11.74 6.69
CA ASP A 35 16.18 -10.60 5.78
C ASP A 35 15.39 -9.37 6.26
N PRO A 36 16.06 -8.30 6.75
CA PRO A 36 15.38 -7.14 7.32
C PRO A 36 14.61 -6.31 6.28
N LEU A 37 14.96 -6.47 5.01
CA LEU A 37 14.30 -5.77 3.90
C LEU A 37 13.06 -6.50 3.43
N CYS A 38 13.02 -7.82 3.60
CA CYS A 38 11.91 -8.69 3.23
C CYS A 38 11.53 -9.60 4.43
N PRO A 39 10.89 -9.05 5.47
CA PRO A 39 10.66 -9.79 6.71
C PRO A 39 9.65 -10.93 6.57
N GLY A 40 8.91 -10.99 5.46
CA GLY A 40 7.81 -11.93 5.28
C GLY A 40 6.60 -11.58 6.17
N GLY A 41 5.52 -12.34 6.00
CA GLY A 41 4.30 -12.15 6.77
C GLY A 41 3.55 -10.85 6.46
N GLN A 42 2.75 -10.40 7.40
CA GLN A 42 1.97 -9.17 7.26
C GLN A 42 2.82 -7.93 7.55
N THR A 43 3.00 -7.09 6.54
CA THR A 43 3.74 -5.82 6.66
C THR A 43 2.84 -4.59 6.52
N ALA A 44 1.65 -4.75 5.91
CA ALA A 44 0.68 -3.69 5.71
C ALA A 44 -0.12 -3.39 6.98
N THR A 45 -0.23 -2.14 7.36
CA THR A 45 -1.16 -1.72 8.42
C THR A 45 -2.60 -1.84 7.90
N PRO A 46 -3.50 -2.52 8.63
CA PRO A 46 -4.92 -2.62 8.27
C PRO A 46 -5.62 -1.26 8.30
N ILE A 47 -6.78 -1.17 7.64
CA ILE A 47 -7.68 -0.02 7.75
C ILE A 47 -9.08 -0.46 8.16
N ILE A 48 -9.81 0.48 8.77
CA ILE A 48 -11.22 0.31 9.11
C ILE A 48 -12.06 1.10 8.11
N GLY A 49 -12.96 0.41 7.44
CA GLY A 49 -13.89 1.02 6.50
C GLY A 49 -14.99 1.87 7.16
N PRO A 50 -15.81 2.54 6.35
CA PRO A 50 -16.96 3.28 6.82
C PRO A 50 -18.01 2.35 7.48
N LEU A 51 -18.97 2.95 8.16
CA LEU A 51 -20.15 2.22 8.64
C LEU A 51 -20.90 1.61 7.45
N ASN A 52 -21.24 0.34 7.55
CA ASN A 52 -22.14 -0.32 6.62
C ASN A 52 -23.63 -0.03 6.97
N ALA A 53 -24.55 -0.50 6.15
CA ALA A 53 -25.98 -0.28 6.33
C ALA A 53 -26.55 -0.84 7.66
N SER A 54 -25.89 -1.86 8.23
CA SER A 54 -26.27 -2.47 9.54
C SER A 54 -25.60 -1.79 10.73
N GLY A 55 -24.81 -0.73 10.51
CA GLY A 55 -24.07 -0.02 11.56
C GLY A 55 -22.76 -0.69 11.99
N GLY A 56 -22.36 -1.78 11.34
CA GLY A 56 -21.08 -2.44 11.54
C GLY A 56 -19.96 -1.78 10.73
N ARG A 57 -18.71 -2.20 11.00
CA ARG A 57 -17.53 -1.80 10.21
C ARG A 57 -16.70 -3.01 9.81
N THR A 58 -16.05 -2.90 8.69
CA THR A 58 -15.10 -3.91 8.18
C THR A 58 -13.67 -3.45 8.43
N VAL A 59 -12.85 -4.35 8.97
CA VAL A 59 -11.39 -4.20 8.99
C VAL A 59 -10.85 -4.88 7.73
N TYR A 60 -10.15 -4.12 6.91
CA TYR A 60 -9.46 -4.64 5.74
C TYR A 60 -8.01 -4.91 6.11
N ALA A 61 -7.57 -6.16 5.98
CA ALA A 61 -6.22 -6.59 6.32
C ALA A 61 -5.57 -7.32 5.14
N LEU A 62 -4.42 -6.83 4.69
CA LEU A 62 -3.60 -7.52 3.70
C LEU A 62 -2.62 -8.41 4.44
N ALA A 63 -2.84 -9.71 4.40
CA ALA A 63 -2.05 -10.68 5.13
C ALA A 63 -0.84 -11.20 4.34
N GLY A 64 0.04 -11.94 4.99
CA GLY A 64 1.23 -12.53 4.40
C GLY A 64 0.95 -13.58 3.33
N ASP A 65 -0.28 -14.07 3.23
CA ASP A 65 -0.74 -14.94 2.14
C ASP A 65 -1.00 -14.18 0.82
N GLY A 66 -0.89 -12.85 0.85
CA GLY A 66 -1.12 -11.96 -0.30
C GLY A 66 -2.60 -11.68 -0.58
N LYS A 67 -3.49 -12.02 0.36
CA LYS A 67 -4.93 -11.76 0.22
C LYS A 67 -5.37 -10.59 1.09
N LEU A 68 -6.34 -9.87 0.57
CA LEU A 68 -7.12 -8.89 1.33
C LEU A 68 -8.25 -9.61 2.05
N HIS A 69 -8.24 -9.55 3.36
CA HIS A 69 -9.24 -10.10 4.26
C HIS A 69 -10.24 -9.03 4.68
N PHE A 70 -11.48 -9.45 4.91
CA PHE A 70 -12.64 -8.61 5.23
C PHE A 70 -13.19 -9.02 6.59
N LEU A 71 -12.65 -8.45 7.67
CA LEU A 71 -12.98 -8.88 9.02
C LEU A 71 -14.06 -7.99 9.65
N ASN A 72 -14.95 -8.58 10.38
CA ASN A 72 -15.87 -7.82 11.23
C ASN A 72 -15.10 -7.13 12.37
N LEU A 73 -15.27 -5.84 12.52
CA LEU A 73 -14.57 -5.07 13.57
C LEU A 73 -14.92 -5.55 14.98
N ALA A 74 -16.13 -6.07 15.20
CA ALA A 74 -16.58 -6.44 16.54
C ALA A 74 -15.97 -7.74 17.08
N ASP A 75 -15.71 -8.71 16.22
CA ASP A 75 -15.32 -10.07 16.62
C ASP A 75 -14.17 -10.69 15.80
N GLY A 76 -13.73 -10.03 14.72
CA GLY A 76 -12.65 -10.51 13.86
C GLY A 76 -13.05 -11.64 12.89
N GLU A 77 -14.33 -11.98 12.80
CA GLU A 77 -14.78 -13.00 11.87
C GLU A 77 -14.74 -12.53 10.42
N GLU A 78 -14.45 -13.46 9.50
CA GLU A 78 -14.38 -13.18 8.07
C GLU A 78 -15.78 -12.92 7.51
N LEU A 79 -16.01 -11.75 6.92
CA LEU A 79 -17.30 -11.36 6.35
C LEU A 79 -17.51 -11.84 4.92
N GLU A 80 -16.41 -11.98 4.18
CA GLU A 80 -16.40 -12.37 2.77
C GLU A 80 -15.19 -13.27 2.48
N THR A 81 -15.22 -13.98 1.36
CA THR A 81 -14.06 -14.74 0.88
C THR A 81 -12.88 -13.78 0.59
N PRO A 82 -11.71 -14.01 1.18
CA PRO A 82 -10.53 -13.17 0.94
C PRO A 82 -10.13 -13.14 -0.53
N VAL A 83 -9.72 -11.98 -1.00
CA VAL A 83 -9.39 -11.72 -2.41
C VAL A 83 -7.89 -11.61 -2.60
N LYS A 84 -7.34 -12.29 -3.60
CA LYS A 84 -5.92 -12.14 -3.95
C LYS A 84 -5.64 -10.70 -4.33
N PHE A 85 -4.77 -10.02 -3.57
CA PHE A 85 -4.43 -8.61 -3.78
C PHE A 85 -2.95 -8.39 -4.10
N GLY A 86 -2.08 -9.32 -3.76
CA GLY A 86 -0.65 -9.30 -4.04
C GLY A 86 -0.05 -10.70 -4.06
N PHE A 87 1.25 -10.80 -3.97
CA PHE A 87 1.94 -12.06 -3.74
C PHE A 87 2.20 -12.25 -2.25
N GLY A 88 2.14 -13.48 -1.79
CA GLY A 88 2.47 -13.81 -0.41
C GLY A 88 3.87 -13.34 -0.04
N ASN A 89 4.05 -12.92 1.22
CA ASN A 89 5.32 -12.38 1.73
C ASN A 89 5.87 -11.17 0.95
N GLY A 90 5.03 -10.45 0.22
CA GLY A 90 5.40 -9.17 -0.38
C GLY A 90 5.60 -8.10 0.71
N LYS A 91 6.46 -7.11 0.46
CA LYS A 91 6.60 -5.97 1.36
C LYS A 91 5.62 -4.88 0.95
N SER A 92 4.39 -5.01 1.43
CA SER A 92 3.34 -4.01 1.25
C SER A 92 3.35 -3.00 2.39
N TYR A 93 3.02 -1.74 2.08
CA TYR A 93 2.85 -0.68 3.08
C TYR A 93 1.40 -0.55 3.53
N ALA A 94 1.13 0.37 4.43
CA ALA A 94 -0.20 0.54 5.00
C ALA A 94 -1.28 0.67 3.92
N LEU A 95 -2.45 0.12 4.20
CA LEU A 95 -3.62 0.31 3.37
C LEU A 95 -4.17 1.72 3.56
N ASN A 96 -4.64 2.32 2.46
CA ASN A 96 -5.41 3.56 2.48
C ASN A 96 -6.68 3.37 1.64
N MET A 97 -7.71 4.17 1.90
CA MET A 97 -8.98 4.05 1.19
C MET A 97 -9.49 5.41 0.73
N TRP A 98 -10.03 5.45 -0.47
CA TRP A 98 -10.77 6.58 -1.03
C TRP A 98 -12.00 6.07 -1.77
N ASN A 99 -13.20 6.52 -1.36
CA ASN A 99 -14.48 6.16 -2.00
C ASN A 99 -14.63 4.65 -2.29
N GLY A 100 -14.25 3.80 -1.33
CA GLY A 100 -14.34 2.35 -1.48
C GLY A 100 -13.21 1.70 -2.27
N VAL A 101 -12.27 2.46 -2.79
CA VAL A 101 -11.05 1.89 -3.39
C VAL A 101 -9.96 1.82 -2.34
N ILE A 102 -9.42 0.64 -2.12
CA ILE A 102 -8.28 0.39 -1.22
C ILE A 102 -6.99 0.40 -2.03
N PHE A 103 -5.98 1.08 -1.49
CA PHE A 103 -4.66 1.22 -2.09
C PHE A 103 -3.57 0.71 -1.17
N THR A 104 -2.50 0.17 -1.75
CA THR A 104 -1.21 -0.07 -1.09
C THR A 104 -0.08 0.11 -2.09
N THR A 105 1.14 0.20 -1.59
CA THR A 105 2.36 0.21 -2.40
C THR A 105 3.29 -0.90 -1.97
N THR A 106 4.18 -1.32 -2.86
CA THR A 106 5.16 -2.39 -2.59
C THR A 106 6.57 -1.94 -2.92
N SER A 107 7.53 -2.50 -2.19
CA SER A 107 8.95 -2.24 -2.40
C SER A 107 9.79 -3.50 -2.26
N GLN A 108 11.08 -3.41 -2.60
CA GLN A 108 12.13 -4.42 -2.43
C GLN A 108 11.99 -5.68 -3.29
N GLY A 109 10.93 -5.86 -4.07
CA GLY A 109 10.72 -7.06 -4.87
C GLY A 109 10.64 -8.34 -4.04
N CYS A 110 10.18 -8.24 -2.78
CA CYS A 110 10.08 -9.37 -1.87
C CYS A 110 9.20 -10.47 -2.45
N ASN A 111 9.70 -11.71 -2.43
CA ASN A 111 9.03 -12.89 -2.99
C ASN A 111 8.53 -12.69 -4.45
N GLY A 112 9.32 -11.98 -5.27
CA GLY A 112 8.96 -11.70 -6.66
C GLY A 112 7.85 -10.65 -6.84
N ASN A 113 7.38 -10.03 -5.77
CA ASN A 113 6.32 -9.03 -5.82
C ASN A 113 6.82 -7.76 -6.51
N PRO A 114 6.20 -7.30 -7.61
CA PRO A 114 6.65 -6.10 -8.30
C PRO A 114 6.49 -4.85 -7.43
N ASN A 115 7.41 -3.91 -7.58
CA ASN A 115 7.33 -2.60 -6.93
C ASN A 115 6.31 -1.73 -7.67
N GLN A 116 5.14 -1.54 -7.09
CA GLN A 116 4.05 -0.83 -7.78
C GLN A 116 2.98 -0.31 -6.81
N VAL A 117 2.10 0.55 -7.31
CA VAL A 117 0.84 0.87 -6.66
C VAL A 117 -0.17 -0.23 -6.97
N TRP A 118 -0.90 -0.65 -5.97
CA TRP A 118 -1.99 -1.63 -6.07
C TRP A 118 -3.29 -0.97 -5.62
N ALA A 119 -4.37 -1.28 -6.30
CA ALA A 119 -5.70 -0.82 -5.94
C ALA A 119 -6.75 -1.91 -6.16
N ILE A 120 -7.79 -1.88 -5.34
CA ILE A 120 -8.96 -2.74 -5.47
C ILE A 120 -10.20 -1.96 -5.06
N ASP A 121 -11.23 -1.96 -5.91
CA ASP A 121 -12.54 -1.40 -5.57
C ASP A 121 -13.36 -2.47 -4.84
N ILE A 122 -13.72 -2.21 -3.59
CA ILE A 122 -14.54 -3.13 -2.78
C ILE A 122 -15.99 -3.22 -3.26
N HIS A 123 -16.45 -2.25 -4.05
CA HIS A 123 -17.79 -2.23 -4.64
C HIS A 123 -17.86 -2.96 -5.99
N ASP A 124 -16.72 -3.23 -6.64
CA ASP A 124 -16.69 -4.07 -7.84
C ASP A 124 -17.01 -5.53 -7.45
N PRO A 125 -18.07 -6.14 -7.98
CA PRO A 125 -18.40 -7.54 -7.70
C PRO A 125 -17.27 -8.52 -8.05
N GLN A 126 -16.45 -8.17 -9.05
CA GLN A 126 -15.29 -8.97 -9.43
C GLN A 126 -14.05 -8.68 -8.59
N LYS A 127 -14.06 -7.58 -7.83
CA LYS A 127 -12.91 -7.11 -7.04
C LYS A 127 -11.60 -7.18 -7.82
N LYS A 128 -11.64 -6.66 -9.06
CA LYS A 128 -10.48 -6.69 -9.96
C LYS A 128 -9.35 -5.84 -9.39
N VAL A 129 -8.16 -6.43 -9.28
CA VAL A 129 -6.96 -5.72 -8.86
C VAL A 129 -6.43 -4.87 -10.01
N MET A 130 -6.19 -3.60 -9.71
CA MET A 130 -5.58 -2.62 -10.61
C MET A 130 -4.17 -2.32 -10.12
N THR A 131 -3.23 -2.12 -11.05
CA THR A 131 -1.84 -1.84 -10.69
C THR A 131 -1.24 -0.75 -11.58
N PHE A 132 -0.28 -0.01 -11.02
CA PHE A 132 0.59 0.89 -11.77
C PHE A 132 2.04 0.68 -11.35
N ASN A 133 2.90 0.30 -12.31
CA ASN A 133 4.32 0.09 -12.10
C ASN A 133 5.11 1.28 -12.67
N PRO A 134 5.84 2.06 -11.83
CA PRO A 134 6.65 3.18 -12.28
C PRO A 134 7.93 2.74 -13.01
N LYS A 135 8.18 1.44 -13.17
CA LYS A 135 9.38 0.86 -13.79
C LYS A 135 10.68 1.37 -13.16
N SER A 136 10.65 1.59 -11.88
CA SER A 136 11.75 2.15 -11.10
C SER A 136 11.80 1.51 -9.72
N GLY A 137 12.63 2.02 -8.83
CA GLY A 137 12.83 1.47 -7.48
C GLY A 137 11.57 1.16 -6.67
N GLY A 138 11.71 0.94 -5.38
CA GLY A 138 10.57 0.68 -4.49
C GLY A 138 9.63 1.87 -4.39
N LEU A 139 8.35 1.63 -4.12
CA LEU A 139 7.45 2.68 -3.69
C LEU A 139 7.39 2.66 -2.17
N TRP A 140 7.90 3.72 -1.58
CA TRP A 140 8.10 3.83 -0.14
C TRP A 140 6.92 4.51 0.56
N GLY A 141 7.07 4.72 1.86
CA GLY A 141 6.07 5.38 2.70
C GLY A 141 5.35 4.40 3.62
N ARG A 142 5.79 4.31 4.88
CA ARG A 142 5.27 3.32 5.85
C ARG A 142 3.78 3.47 6.13
N THR A 143 3.25 4.69 6.01
CA THR A 143 1.82 4.97 6.18
C THR A 143 1.00 4.76 4.89
N GLY A 144 1.61 4.14 3.88
CA GLY A 144 1.00 3.89 2.58
C GLY A 144 1.05 5.11 1.66
N ALA A 145 0.31 5.06 0.55
CA ALA A 145 0.18 6.19 -0.36
C ALA A 145 -0.76 7.26 0.19
N ALA A 146 -0.47 8.54 -0.02
CA ALA A 146 -1.38 9.63 0.35
C ALA A 146 -2.45 9.82 -0.72
N VAL A 147 -3.65 10.27 -0.33
CA VAL A 147 -4.74 10.54 -1.27
C VAL A 147 -5.13 12.01 -1.17
N ASP A 148 -5.14 12.72 -2.31
CA ASP A 148 -5.56 14.10 -2.38
C ASP A 148 -7.09 14.26 -2.47
N SER A 149 -7.58 15.49 -2.37
CA SER A 149 -9.02 15.80 -2.40
C SER A 149 -9.71 15.41 -3.70
N THR A 150 -8.96 15.15 -4.78
CA THR A 150 -9.47 14.70 -6.07
C THR A 150 -9.50 13.18 -6.23
N GLY A 151 -8.98 12.44 -5.24
CA GLY A 151 -8.83 10.98 -5.28
C GLY A 151 -7.59 10.51 -6.04
N ARG A 152 -6.61 11.38 -6.25
CA ARG A 152 -5.32 11.01 -6.79
C ARG A 152 -4.45 10.45 -5.67
N VAL A 153 -3.79 9.34 -5.96
CA VAL A 153 -2.99 8.56 -5.01
C VAL A 153 -1.51 8.86 -5.27
N TRP A 154 -0.86 9.46 -4.28
CA TRP A 154 0.52 9.89 -4.34
C TRP A 154 1.43 8.93 -3.60
N ALA A 155 2.47 8.46 -4.28
CA ALA A 155 3.47 7.57 -3.71
C ALA A 155 4.88 8.05 -4.04
N PRO A 156 5.80 8.06 -3.05
CA PRO A 156 7.21 8.35 -3.30
C PRO A 156 7.88 7.14 -3.96
N THR A 157 8.79 7.40 -4.88
CA THR A 157 9.57 6.38 -5.58
C THR A 157 11.02 6.45 -5.17
N GLY A 158 11.61 5.29 -4.93
CA GLY A 158 13.00 5.17 -4.51
C GLY A 158 13.96 4.99 -5.67
N ASP A 159 15.12 4.45 -5.34
CA ASP A 159 16.28 4.31 -6.22
C ASP A 159 15.91 3.79 -7.62
N GLY A 160 16.13 4.62 -8.60
CA GLY A 160 15.77 4.31 -9.96
C GLY A 160 16.12 5.42 -10.95
N VAL A 161 15.88 5.14 -12.22
CA VAL A 161 16.04 6.10 -13.28
C VAL A 161 14.79 6.95 -13.43
N TYR A 162 14.97 8.23 -13.65
CA TYR A 162 13.88 9.15 -13.99
C TYR A 162 14.00 9.56 -15.45
N ILE A 163 13.16 9.00 -16.30
CA ILE A 163 13.04 9.31 -17.75
C ILE A 163 11.55 9.16 -18.12
N PRO A 164 10.73 10.20 -17.95
CA PRO A 164 9.28 10.14 -18.19
C PRO A 164 8.92 9.67 -19.61
N GLU A 165 9.74 9.98 -20.62
CA GLU A 165 9.54 9.54 -22.00
C GLU A 165 9.64 8.01 -22.17
N GLN A 166 10.30 7.34 -21.22
CA GLN A 166 10.38 5.87 -21.14
C GLN A 166 9.47 5.29 -20.08
N HIS A 167 8.60 6.12 -19.48
CA HIS A 167 7.70 5.74 -18.39
C HIS A 167 8.46 5.17 -17.18
N THR A 168 9.62 5.76 -16.82
CA THR A 168 10.38 5.43 -15.63
C THR A 168 10.42 6.64 -14.69
N TYR A 169 10.06 6.43 -13.41
CA TYR A 169 9.81 7.50 -12.44
C TYR A 169 10.50 7.21 -11.10
N GLY A 170 11.83 7.07 -11.11
CA GLY A 170 12.62 6.87 -9.89
C GLY A 170 12.96 8.16 -9.17
N ASN A 171 13.24 8.08 -7.87
CA ASN A 171 13.66 9.17 -7.00
C ASN A 171 12.75 10.41 -7.06
N GLY A 172 11.44 10.20 -7.07
CA GLY A 172 10.46 11.26 -7.17
C GLY A 172 9.14 10.91 -6.53
N LEU A 173 8.08 11.49 -7.06
CA LEU A 173 6.70 11.18 -6.69
C LEU A 173 5.91 10.83 -7.94
N ILE A 174 4.98 9.91 -7.80
CA ILE A 174 3.95 9.62 -8.79
C ILE A 174 2.58 9.86 -8.20
N GLY A 175 1.69 10.47 -8.98
CA GLY A 175 0.28 10.62 -8.69
C GLY A 175 -0.55 9.76 -9.65
N THR A 176 -1.20 8.72 -9.15
CA THR A 176 -2.05 7.81 -9.93
C THR A 176 -3.51 7.99 -9.56
N LYS A 177 -4.43 7.67 -10.45
CA LYS A 177 -5.87 7.69 -10.20
C LYS A 177 -6.56 6.52 -10.88
N VAL A 178 -7.63 6.03 -10.29
CA VAL A 178 -8.50 5.07 -10.97
C VAL A 178 -9.35 5.79 -12.00
N VAL A 179 -9.17 5.42 -13.26
CA VAL A 179 -9.93 5.91 -14.41
C VAL A 179 -10.35 4.69 -15.23
N ASP A 180 -11.63 4.56 -15.49
CA ASP A 180 -12.21 3.46 -16.27
C ASP A 180 -11.76 2.05 -15.80
N GLY A 181 -11.71 1.85 -14.49
CA GLY A 181 -11.31 0.58 -13.87
C GLY A 181 -9.83 0.23 -14.02
N GLN A 182 -8.98 1.23 -14.21
CA GLN A 182 -7.53 1.07 -14.31
C GLN A 182 -6.80 2.15 -13.50
N LEU A 183 -5.66 1.81 -12.91
CA LEU A 183 -4.75 2.81 -12.35
C LEU A 183 -3.95 3.47 -13.47
N GLN A 184 -4.14 4.77 -13.62
CA GLN A 184 -3.46 5.59 -14.62
C GLN A 184 -2.62 6.67 -13.95
N LEU A 185 -1.41 6.90 -14.46
CA LEU A 185 -0.58 8.04 -14.05
C LEU A 185 -1.26 9.33 -14.47
N GLN A 186 -1.38 10.26 -13.52
CA GLN A 186 -1.99 11.58 -13.76
C GLN A 186 -0.97 12.70 -13.62
N ASP A 187 0.04 12.48 -12.76
CA ASP A 187 1.01 13.51 -12.45
C ASP A 187 2.28 12.88 -11.85
N TRP A 188 3.38 13.61 -11.90
CA TRP A 188 4.63 13.22 -11.28
C TRP A 188 5.47 14.43 -10.91
N PHE A 189 6.37 14.24 -9.96
CA PHE A 189 7.32 15.25 -9.54
C PHE A 189 8.71 14.63 -9.39
N GLU A 190 9.73 15.36 -9.81
CA GLU A 190 11.12 15.00 -9.64
C GLU A 190 11.87 16.13 -8.94
N PRO A 191 12.67 15.84 -7.90
CA PRO A 191 13.63 16.79 -7.38
C PRO A 191 14.69 17.13 -8.44
N SER A 192 15.07 18.41 -8.58
CA SER A 192 16.09 18.84 -9.56
C SER A 192 17.45 18.15 -9.38
N ASN A 193 17.70 17.58 -8.20
CA ASN A 193 18.92 16.86 -7.86
C ASN A 193 18.73 15.32 -7.83
N TRP A 194 17.71 14.78 -8.49
CA TRP A 194 17.39 13.34 -8.45
C TRP A 194 18.58 12.43 -8.80
N ALA A 195 19.41 12.83 -9.78
CA ALA A 195 20.58 12.04 -10.17
C ALA A 195 21.64 11.97 -9.06
N TRP A 196 21.76 13.03 -8.25
CA TRP A 196 22.61 13.05 -7.08
C TRP A 196 22.04 12.18 -5.95
N LEU A 197 20.71 12.24 -5.73
CA LEU A 197 20.00 11.37 -4.78
C LEU A 197 20.21 9.90 -5.15
N LYS A 198 19.93 9.54 -6.40
CA LYS A 198 20.11 8.19 -6.92
C LYS A 198 21.54 7.67 -6.70
N LYS A 199 22.56 8.47 -7.01
CA LYS A 199 23.98 8.06 -6.84
C LYS A 199 24.35 7.72 -5.40
N ARG A 200 23.58 8.19 -4.42
CA ARG A 200 23.82 8.02 -2.99
C ARG A 200 22.83 7.13 -2.30
N ASP A 201 21.92 6.51 -3.07
CA ASP A 201 20.85 5.67 -2.52
C ASP A 201 20.01 6.45 -1.48
N LEU A 202 19.66 7.69 -1.82
CA LEU A 202 18.85 8.59 -1.01
C LEU A 202 17.45 8.67 -1.62
N ASP A 203 16.66 7.67 -1.29
CA ASP A 203 15.29 7.53 -1.76
C ASP A 203 14.36 8.62 -1.22
N MET A 204 13.34 8.98 -1.96
CA MET A 204 12.18 9.62 -1.39
C MET A 204 11.37 8.57 -0.63
N GLN A 205 11.38 8.64 0.71
CA GLN A 205 10.87 7.56 1.55
C GLN A 205 9.64 7.95 2.38
N VAL A 206 9.34 9.23 2.47
CA VAL A 206 8.27 9.72 3.35
C VAL A 206 6.95 9.78 2.60
N THR A 207 5.93 9.13 3.13
CA THR A 207 4.55 9.30 2.63
C THR A 207 4.21 10.79 2.62
N PRO A 208 3.72 11.34 1.50
CA PRO A 208 3.35 12.75 1.44
C PRO A 208 2.28 13.12 2.47
N SER A 209 2.47 14.23 3.16
CA SER A 209 1.43 14.88 3.94
C SER A 209 0.73 15.90 3.07
N ILE A 210 -0.57 15.71 2.84
CA ILE A 210 -1.40 16.56 2.00
C ILE A 210 -2.33 17.38 2.88
N PHE A 211 -2.39 18.69 2.68
CA PHE A 211 -3.19 19.59 3.50
C PHE A 211 -3.67 20.82 2.74
N PRO A 212 -4.85 21.36 3.09
CA PRO A 212 -5.35 22.59 2.49
C PRO A 212 -4.55 23.81 2.98
N PHE A 213 -4.19 24.69 2.06
CA PHE A 213 -3.57 25.97 2.38
C PHE A 213 -4.13 27.07 1.47
N LYS A 214 -4.86 28.03 2.03
CA LYS A 214 -5.62 29.05 1.29
C LYS A 214 -6.55 28.37 0.27
N ASN A 215 -6.37 28.67 -1.03
CA ASN A 215 -7.18 28.11 -2.12
C ASN A 215 -6.47 26.93 -2.84
N HIS A 216 -5.44 26.37 -2.23
CA HIS A 216 -4.64 25.29 -2.79
C HIS A 216 -4.58 24.11 -1.82
N GLU A 217 -4.30 22.95 -2.34
CA GLU A 217 -3.86 21.80 -1.58
C GLU A 217 -2.35 21.68 -1.75
N LEU A 218 -1.63 21.61 -0.66
CA LEU A 218 -0.18 21.48 -0.64
C LEU A 218 0.22 20.08 -0.21
N MET A 219 1.39 19.67 -0.67
CA MET A 219 1.99 18.40 -0.32
C MET A 219 3.42 18.62 0.18
N VAL A 220 3.76 17.97 1.29
CA VAL A 220 5.12 17.94 1.85
C VAL A 220 5.58 16.50 1.93
N THR A 221 6.79 16.24 1.46
CA THR A 221 7.45 14.94 1.47
C THR A 221 8.96 15.10 1.52
N GLY A 222 9.71 14.03 1.74
CA GLY A 222 11.17 14.03 1.79
C GLY A 222 11.76 12.62 1.62
#